data_61a606e102ac9c0dbedfe39f88e6f061
#
_entry.id   61a606e102ac9c0dbedfe39f88e6f061
#
_cell.length_a   1.000
_cell.length_b   1.000
_cell.length_c   1.000
_cell.angle_alpha   90.00
_cell.angle_beta   90.00
_cell.angle_gamma   90.00
#
_symmetry.space_group_name_H-M   'P 1'
#
loop_
_entity.id
_entity.type
_entity.pdbx_description
1 polymer ?
#
loop_
_entity_poly.entity_id
_entity_poly.type
_entity_poly.pdbx_seq_one_letter_code
_entity_poly.pdbx_strand_id
1 'polypeptide(L)'
;LAVWAVPRAIMQRVIASAAPERSAGVFLPPMTDASQRRIVMPSPDLLYALCAFDVGAAPLRIRADPRAPNYWSIALYASNSDNFFVLNDRQAAGRPVDLVLLGPRPYPSPPAIPEGATRVSAPTERGLLLMRVLVGDWAAEREAVEAARGTLSCERLE
;
A
#
# COMPACT_ATOMS: atom_id res chain seq x y z
N LEU A 1 -17.81 7.06 -22.48
CA LEU A 1 -16.42 7.57 -22.29
C LEU A 1 -16.14 7.99 -20.84
N ALA A 2 -17.08 8.69 -20.15
CA ALA A 2 -16.88 9.14 -18.76
C ALA A 2 -16.65 7.99 -17.77
N VAL A 3 -17.34 6.86 -17.91
CA VAL A 3 -17.23 5.68 -17.04
C VAL A 3 -15.80 5.11 -17.01
N TRP A 4 -15.05 5.21 -18.10
CA TRP A 4 -13.66 4.76 -18.20
C TRP A 4 -12.65 5.83 -17.76
N ALA A 5 -12.98 7.09 -17.91
CA ALA A 5 -12.07 8.20 -17.59
C ALA A 5 -12.07 8.56 -16.10
N VAL A 6 -13.24 8.55 -15.46
CA VAL A 6 -13.40 8.99 -14.07
C VAL A 6 -12.58 8.16 -13.08
N PRO A 7 -12.60 6.81 -13.08
CA PRO A 7 -11.78 6.03 -12.14
C PRO A 7 -10.29 6.30 -12.31
N ARG A 8 -9.82 6.43 -13.56
CA ARG A 8 -8.41 6.75 -13.85
C ARG A 8 -8.03 8.14 -13.36
N ALA A 9 -8.88 9.14 -13.57
CA ALA A 9 -8.62 10.50 -13.11
C ALA A 9 -8.60 10.60 -11.58
N ILE A 10 -9.50 9.90 -10.89
CA ILE A 10 -9.51 9.83 -9.44
C ILE A 10 -8.22 9.15 -8.93
N MET A 11 -7.85 7.99 -9.49
CA MET A 11 -6.66 7.27 -9.10
C MET A 11 -5.38 8.09 -9.33
N GLN A 12 -5.28 8.81 -10.45
CA GLN A 12 -4.14 9.72 -10.71
C GLN A 12 -4.01 10.79 -9.63
N ARG A 13 -5.13 11.39 -9.19
CA ARG A 13 -5.12 12.37 -8.10
C ARG A 13 -4.69 11.74 -6.77
N VAL A 14 -5.19 10.54 -6.46
CA VAL A 14 -4.82 9.83 -5.23
C VAL A 14 -3.33 9.46 -5.24
N ILE A 15 -2.82 8.91 -6.34
CA ILE A 15 -1.39 8.61 -6.50
C ILE A 15 -0.55 9.88 -6.34
N ALA A 16 -0.95 10.98 -6.96
CA ALA A 16 -0.22 12.25 -6.85
C ALA A 16 -0.23 12.80 -5.42
N SER A 17 -1.34 12.65 -4.68
CA SER A 17 -1.45 13.11 -3.29
C SER A 17 -0.71 12.21 -2.29
N ALA A 18 -0.55 10.93 -2.61
CA ALA A 18 0.16 9.94 -1.79
C ALA A 18 1.66 9.85 -2.13
N ALA A 19 2.10 10.45 -3.24
CA ALA A 19 3.50 10.53 -3.60
C ALA A 19 4.14 11.73 -2.86
N PRO A 20 4.99 11.51 -1.85
CA PRO A 20 5.84 12.59 -1.37
C PRO A 20 6.74 13.03 -2.53
N GLU A 21 7.09 14.31 -2.58
CA GLU A 21 7.80 14.95 -3.71
C GLU A 21 9.15 14.34 -4.11
N ARG A 22 9.65 13.34 -3.38
CA ARG A 22 10.90 12.63 -3.67
C ARG A 22 10.86 11.20 -3.15
N SER A 23 10.80 10.23 -4.08
CA SER A 23 11.11 8.80 -3.85
C SER A 23 10.04 7.99 -3.08
N ALA A 24 9.95 6.71 -3.46
CA ALA A 24 9.18 5.66 -2.81
C ALA A 24 9.06 5.80 -1.29
N GLY A 25 8.13 6.59 -0.81
CA GLY A 25 7.90 6.85 0.60
C GLY A 25 6.53 6.40 1.04
N VAL A 26 6.44 5.97 2.29
CA VAL A 26 5.16 5.64 2.93
C VAL A 26 4.55 6.92 3.49
N PHE A 27 3.32 7.19 3.09
CA PHE A 27 2.50 8.27 3.65
C PHE A 27 1.59 7.71 4.74
N LEU A 28 1.67 8.28 5.94
CA LEU A 28 0.89 7.88 7.12
C LEU A 28 -0.13 8.98 7.44
N PRO A 29 -1.34 8.93 6.88
CA PRO A 29 -2.36 9.92 7.21
C PRO A 29 -2.76 9.81 8.69
N PRO A 30 -3.14 10.92 9.34
CA PRO A 30 -3.72 10.88 10.68
C PRO A 30 -5.01 10.05 10.67
N MET A 31 -5.42 9.57 11.85
CA MET A 31 -6.72 8.91 11.99
C MET A 31 -7.81 9.84 11.48
N THR A 32 -8.68 9.30 10.64
CA THR A 32 -9.76 10.10 10.03
C THR A 32 -10.95 10.18 10.97
N ASP A 33 -11.43 11.37 11.20
CA ASP A 33 -12.71 11.62 11.86
C ASP A 33 -13.85 11.83 10.85
N ALA A 34 -15.08 11.92 11.34
CA ALA A 34 -16.28 12.11 10.52
C ALA A 34 -16.29 13.42 9.71
N SER A 35 -15.38 14.36 9.96
CA SER A 35 -15.26 15.65 9.27
C SER A 35 -14.37 15.55 8.02
N GLN A 36 -13.52 14.55 7.91
CA GLN A 36 -12.57 14.39 6.81
C GLN A 36 -13.23 13.70 5.61
N ARG A 37 -13.52 14.47 4.56
CA ARG A 37 -14.19 14.00 3.33
C ARG A 37 -13.31 14.06 2.07
N ARG A 38 -11.99 14.09 2.21
CA ARG A 38 -11.07 14.19 1.06
C ARG A 38 -11.01 12.91 0.21
N ILE A 39 -11.20 11.77 0.83
CA ILE A 39 -11.34 10.47 0.15
C ILE A 39 -12.72 9.95 0.51
N VAL A 40 -13.35 9.26 -0.43
CA VAL A 40 -14.72 8.77 -0.29
C VAL A 40 -14.87 7.94 0.99
N MET A 41 -15.48 8.55 2.01
CA MET A 41 -15.89 7.93 3.27
C MET A 41 -14.84 6.95 3.88
N PRO A 42 -13.68 7.45 4.37
CA PRO A 42 -12.76 6.59 5.10
C PRO A 42 -13.46 6.04 6.35
N SER A 43 -13.24 4.76 6.65
CA SER A 43 -13.79 4.17 7.87
C SER A 43 -13.12 4.82 9.09
N PRO A 44 -13.89 5.28 10.08
CA PRO A 44 -13.34 5.85 11.32
C PRO A 44 -12.60 4.81 12.17
N ASP A 45 -12.85 3.52 11.94
CA ASP A 45 -12.26 2.41 12.68
C ASP A 45 -11.00 1.85 12.00
N LEU A 46 -10.51 2.49 10.95
CA LEU A 46 -9.33 2.05 10.21
C LEU A 46 -8.24 3.10 10.20
N LEU A 47 -7.04 2.68 10.55
CA LEU A 47 -5.83 3.46 10.37
C LEU A 47 -5.14 3.04 9.07
N TYR A 48 -4.70 4.02 8.29
CA TYR A 48 -4.16 3.80 6.95
C TYR A 48 -2.66 4.07 6.86
N ALA A 49 -1.98 3.31 5.99
CA ALA A 49 -0.67 3.67 5.45
C ALA A 49 -0.72 3.50 3.93
N LEU A 50 -0.18 4.44 3.19
CA LEU A 50 -0.20 4.48 1.74
C LEU A 50 1.21 4.53 1.17
N CYS A 51 1.42 3.86 0.05
CA CYS A 51 2.64 3.97 -0.73
C CYS A 51 2.25 4.04 -2.21
N ALA A 52 2.46 5.20 -2.84
CA ALA A 52 2.37 5.31 -4.29
C ALA A 52 3.60 4.66 -4.90
N PHE A 53 3.42 3.76 -5.84
CA PHE A 53 4.50 3.05 -6.48
C PHE A 53 4.64 3.38 -7.97
N ASP A 54 5.89 3.30 -8.44
CA ASP A 54 6.25 3.32 -9.85
C ASP A 54 7.31 2.24 -10.08
N VAL A 55 6.90 1.17 -10.75
CA VAL A 55 7.73 0.00 -11.07
C VAL A 55 8.14 -0.04 -12.55
N GLY A 56 8.07 1.09 -13.26
CA GLY A 56 8.45 1.14 -14.67
C GLY A 56 9.96 0.99 -14.91
N ALA A 57 10.78 1.54 -14.02
CA ALA A 57 12.24 1.53 -14.14
C ALA A 57 12.91 0.42 -13.31
N ALA A 58 12.37 0.08 -12.15
CA ALA A 58 12.91 -0.95 -11.25
C ALA A 58 11.78 -1.56 -10.42
N PRO A 59 11.93 -2.82 -9.96
CA PRO A 59 11.01 -3.42 -9.02
C PRO A 59 10.95 -2.69 -7.68
N LEU A 60 9.87 -2.88 -6.95
CA LEU A 60 9.69 -2.34 -5.60
C LEU A 60 9.66 -3.48 -4.58
N ARG A 61 10.48 -3.38 -3.55
CA ARG A 61 10.37 -4.26 -2.38
C ARG A 61 9.46 -3.63 -1.36
N ILE A 62 8.48 -4.38 -0.90
CA ILE A 62 7.50 -3.99 0.09
C ILE A 62 7.68 -4.89 1.31
N ARG A 63 7.96 -4.29 2.46
CA ARG A 63 8.12 -5.02 3.72
C ARG A 63 7.19 -4.46 4.78
N ALA A 64 6.64 -5.34 5.61
CA ALA A 64 5.89 -4.98 6.79
C ALA A 64 5.93 -6.11 7.82
N ASP A 65 5.93 -5.77 9.10
CA ASP A 65 5.74 -6.72 10.21
C ASP A 65 4.66 -6.18 11.16
N PRO A 66 3.40 -6.12 10.70
CA PRO A 66 2.31 -5.52 11.45
C PRO A 66 1.86 -6.46 12.56
N ARG A 67 2.41 -6.28 13.75
CA ARG A 67 1.99 -6.97 14.98
C ARG A 67 0.81 -6.24 15.62
N ALA A 68 -0.24 -6.07 14.80
CA ALA A 68 -1.44 -5.38 15.26
C ALA A 68 -2.30 -6.27 16.18
N PRO A 69 -2.96 -5.70 17.20
CA PRO A 69 -3.87 -6.45 18.06
C PRO A 69 -5.11 -6.95 17.32
N ASN A 70 -5.48 -6.26 16.24
CA ASN A 70 -6.66 -6.54 15.44
C ASN A 70 -6.31 -6.85 13.98
N TYR A 71 -7.34 -6.97 13.14
CA TYR A 71 -7.21 -7.22 11.71
C TYR A 71 -6.34 -6.16 11.01
N TRP A 72 -5.52 -6.61 10.08
CA TRP A 72 -4.84 -5.75 9.12
C TRP A 72 -4.87 -6.36 7.71
N SER A 73 -4.71 -5.51 6.72
CA SER A 73 -4.56 -5.94 5.33
C SER A 73 -3.69 -4.98 4.52
N ILE A 74 -3.03 -5.53 3.51
CA ILE A 74 -2.32 -4.79 2.46
C ILE A 74 -3.00 -5.10 1.15
N ALA A 75 -3.35 -4.06 0.39
CA ALA A 75 -3.97 -4.18 -0.92
C ALA A 75 -3.21 -3.35 -1.95
N LEU A 76 -3.02 -3.91 -3.15
CA LEU A 76 -2.36 -3.23 -4.27
C LEU A 76 -3.39 -2.90 -5.35
N TYR A 77 -3.37 -1.66 -5.80
CA TYR A 77 -4.28 -1.12 -6.80
C TYR A 77 -3.50 -0.60 -8.01
N ALA A 78 -3.95 -0.98 -9.18
CA ALA A 78 -3.44 -0.49 -10.45
C ALA A 78 -3.89 0.96 -10.73
N SER A 79 -3.30 1.61 -11.71
CA SER A 79 -3.64 2.99 -12.09
C SER A 79 -5.07 3.17 -12.63
N ASN A 80 -5.74 2.09 -12.97
CA ASN A 80 -7.15 2.06 -13.37
C ASN A 80 -8.13 1.74 -12.23
N SER A 81 -7.65 1.70 -10.97
CA SER A 81 -8.36 1.35 -9.74
C SER A 81 -8.63 -0.13 -9.52
N ASP A 82 -8.17 -1.02 -10.39
CA ASP A 82 -8.32 -2.46 -10.19
C ASP A 82 -7.47 -2.93 -9.01
N ASN A 83 -8.10 -3.65 -8.08
CA ASN A 83 -7.37 -4.36 -7.02
C ASN A 83 -6.81 -5.66 -7.61
N PHE A 84 -5.50 -5.82 -7.63
CA PHE A 84 -4.85 -7.00 -8.20
C PHE A 84 -4.14 -7.89 -7.18
N PHE A 85 -3.99 -7.44 -5.95
CA PHE A 85 -3.39 -8.24 -4.88
C PHE A 85 -3.92 -7.81 -3.52
N VAL A 86 -4.18 -8.79 -2.66
CA VAL A 86 -4.55 -8.58 -1.25
C VAL A 86 -3.84 -9.61 -0.39
N LEU A 87 -3.30 -9.15 0.73
CA LEU A 87 -2.75 -10.00 1.80
C LEU A 87 -3.29 -9.49 3.13
N ASN A 88 -3.78 -10.39 3.98
CA ASN A 88 -4.28 -10.04 5.31
C ASN A 88 -3.55 -10.81 6.42
N ASP A 89 -3.88 -10.49 7.67
CA ASP A 89 -3.34 -11.09 8.88
C ASP A 89 -3.46 -12.63 8.91
N ARG A 90 -4.60 -13.17 8.48
CA ARG A 90 -4.86 -14.61 8.45
C ARG A 90 -3.99 -15.32 7.41
N GLN A 91 -3.84 -14.73 6.23
CA GLN A 91 -2.99 -15.28 5.16
C GLN A 91 -1.50 -15.17 5.52
N ALA A 92 -1.10 -14.08 6.16
CA ALA A 92 0.27 -13.92 6.65
C ALA A 92 0.61 -14.90 7.78
N ALA A 93 -0.39 -15.33 8.57
CA ALA A 93 -0.24 -16.31 9.65
C ALA A 93 0.90 -15.94 10.64
N GLY A 94 0.99 -14.67 11.01
CA GLY A 94 2.01 -14.14 11.93
C GLY A 94 3.41 -13.98 11.33
N ARG A 95 3.58 -14.24 10.03
CA ARG A 95 4.87 -14.03 9.33
C ARG A 95 4.99 -12.59 8.84
N PRO A 96 6.20 -12.02 8.84
CA PRO A 96 6.47 -10.75 8.20
C PRO A 96 6.12 -10.79 6.71
N VAL A 97 5.67 -9.66 6.19
CA VAL A 97 5.40 -9.46 4.76
C VAL A 97 6.71 -9.08 4.08
N ASP A 98 7.05 -9.79 3.02
CA ASP A 98 8.18 -9.47 2.13
C ASP A 98 7.74 -9.76 0.69
N LEU A 99 7.41 -8.70 -0.05
CA LEU A 99 6.93 -8.78 -1.42
C LEU A 99 7.90 -8.05 -2.34
N VAL A 100 8.06 -8.57 -3.55
CA VAL A 100 8.71 -7.87 -4.66
C VAL A 100 7.68 -7.64 -5.76
N LEU A 101 7.32 -6.38 -5.95
CA LEU A 101 6.39 -5.93 -6.97
C LEU A 101 7.14 -5.69 -8.28
N LEU A 102 6.76 -6.45 -9.30
CA LEU A 102 7.33 -6.40 -10.64
C LEU A 102 6.40 -5.63 -11.57
N GLY A 103 6.99 -4.85 -12.47
CA GLY A 103 6.25 -4.13 -13.50
C GLY A 103 5.73 -5.04 -14.63
N PRO A 104 4.84 -4.51 -15.48
CA PRO A 104 4.26 -5.27 -16.60
C PRO A 104 5.26 -5.53 -17.73
N ARG A 105 6.42 -4.85 -17.73
CA ARG A 105 7.47 -5.02 -18.74
C ARG A 105 8.75 -5.57 -18.11
N PRO A 106 9.53 -6.38 -18.86
CA PRO A 106 10.83 -6.84 -18.40
C PRO A 106 11.78 -5.66 -18.14
N TYR A 107 12.63 -5.79 -17.13
CA TYR A 107 13.69 -4.82 -16.85
C TYR A 107 14.92 -5.13 -17.70
N PRO A 108 15.61 -4.11 -18.24
CA PRO A 108 16.86 -4.31 -19.00
C PRO A 108 17.96 -5.00 -18.18
N SER A 109 18.03 -4.69 -16.90
CA SER A 109 18.94 -5.30 -15.93
C SER A 109 18.13 -5.66 -14.67
N PRO A 110 17.50 -6.83 -14.63
CA PRO A 110 16.67 -7.21 -13.49
C PRO A 110 17.56 -7.42 -12.25
N PRO A 111 17.24 -6.78 -11.10
CA PRO A 111 17.97 -7.02 -9.87
C PRO A 111 17.69 -8.42 -9.34
N ALA A 112 18.58 -8.91 -8.48
CA ALA A 112 18.38 -10.17 -7.78
C ALA A 112 17.19 -10.04 -6.82
N ILE A 113 16.23 -10.94 -6.94
CA ILE A 113 15.09 -10.98 -6.01
C ILE A 113 15.53 -11.72 -4.75
N PRO A 114 15.35 -11.11 -3.57
CA PRO A 114 15.72 -11.73 -2.30
C PRO A 114 15.05 -13.10 -2.12
N GLU A 115 15.81 -14.05 -1.58
CA GLU A 115 15.29 -15.37 -1.28
C GLU A 115 14.15 -15.27 -0.26
N GLY A 116 13.07 -16.03 -0.48
CA GLY A 116 11.88 -16.01 0.38
C GLY A 116 10.89 -14.87 0.11
N ALA A 117 11.24 -13.85 -0.69
CA ALA A 117 10.30 -12.82 -1.05
C ALA A 117 9.23 -13.32 -2.03
N THR A 118 7.98 -12.96 -1.76
CA THR A 118 6.86 -13.28 -2.66
C THR A 118 6.84 -12.33 -3.86
N ARG A 119 6.83 -12.87 -5.06
CA ARG A 119 6.74 -12.09 -6.31
C ARG A 119 5.29 -11.75 -6.63
N VAL A 120 5.04 -10.49 -6.90
CA VAL A 120 3.73 -9.98 -7.34
C VAL A 120 3.91 -9.20 -8.64
N SER A 121 3.11 -9.50 -9.66
CA SER A 121 3.15 -8.77 -10.93
C SER A 121 2.09 -7.68 -10.95
N ALA A 122 2.51 -6.44 -11.17
CA ALA A 122 1.60 -5.30 -11.34
C ALA A 122 1.09 -5.25 -12.79
N PRO A 123 -0.20 -5.04 -13.02
CA PRO A 123 -0.76 -4.89 -14.37
C PRO A 123 -0.45 -3.51 -14.97
N THR A 124 -0.04 -2.54 -14.16
CA THR A 124 0.36 -1.19 -14.59
C THR A 124 1.65 -0.78 -13.89
N GLU A 125 2.43 0.11 -14.52
CA GLU A 125 3.71 0.59 -13.94
C GLU A 125 3.49 1.40 -12.67
N ARG A 126 2.39 2.16 -12.61
CA ARG A 126 2.05 3.02 -11.48
C ARG A 126 0.79 2.54 -10.78
N GLY A 127 0.76 2.75 -9.48
CA GLY A 127 -0.38 2.39 -8.68
C GLY A 127 -0.24 2.81 -7.23
N LEU A 128 -1.04 2.19 -6.38
CA LEU A 128 -1.13 2.51 -4.96
C LEU A 128 -1.14 1.24 -4.12
N LEU A 129 -0.31 1.22 -3.10
CA LEU A 129 -0.43 0.30 -1.98
C LEU A 129 -1.24 0.98 -0.88
N LEU A 130 -2.20 0.26 -0.34
CA LEU A 130 -3.00 0.66 0.80
C LEU A 130 -2.91 -0.39 1.89
N MET A 131 -2.30 -0.03 3.01
CA MET A 131 -2.35 -0.82 4.24
C MET A 131 -3.45 -0.28 5.14
N ARG A 132 -4.21 -1.17 5.76
CA ARG A 132 -5.28 -0.88 6.71
C ARG A 132 -5.06 -1.66 7.99
N VAL A 133 -5.21 -1.00 9.13
CA VAL A 133 -5.14 -1.61 10.46
C VAL A 133 -6.43 -1.26 11.19
N LEU A 134 -7.15 -2.27 11.65
CA LEU A 134 -8.39 -2.08 12.42
C LEU A 134 -8.05 -1.58 13.82
N VAL A 135 -8.79 -0.57 14.26
CA VAL A 135 -8.72 0.01 15.59
C VAL A 135 -9.97 -0.39 16.34
N GLY A 136 -9.83 -1.14 17.43
CA GLY A 136 -10.95 -1.50 18.31
C GLY A 136 -11.22 -0.40 19.33
N ASP A 137 -10.21 -0.02 20.10
CA ASP A 137 -10.25 1.07 21.06
C ASP A 137 -9.04 1.98 20.86
N TRP A 138 -9.29 3.17 20.31
CA TRP A 138 -8.21 4.13 20.03
C TRP A 138 -7.41 4.54 21.26
N ALA A 139 -8.08 4.71 22.41
CA ALA A 139 -7.41 5.14 23.64
C ALA A 139 -6.46 4.06 24.18
N ALA A 140 -6.85 2.80 24.05
CA ALA A 140 -6.06 1.66 24.54
C ALA A 140 -5.02 1.16 23.50
N GLU A 141 -5.32 1.24 22.21
CA GLU A 141 -4.56 0.55 21.15
C GLU A 141 -3.69 1.48 20.30
N ARG A 142 -3.79 2.80 20.49
CA ARG A 142 -3.12 3.81 19.66
C ARG A 142 -1.65 3.49 19.38
N GLU A 143 -0.88 3.22 20.42
CA GLU A 143 0.55 2.94 20.27
C GLU A 143 0.81 1.68 19.43
N ALA A 144 0.06 0.61 19.68
CA ALA A 144 0.22 -0.65 18.97
C ALA A 144 -0.19 -0.55 17.50
N VAL A 145 -1.30 0.14 17.18
CA VAL A 145 -1.77 0.28 15.79
C VAL A 145 -0.90 1.26 14.98
N GLU A 146 -0.39 2.33 15.63
CA GLU A 146 0.59 3.24 15.01
C GLU A 146 1.91 2.52 14.75
N ALA A 147 2.41 1.73 15.68
CA ALA A 147 3.61 0.93 15.49
C ALA A 147 3.40 -0.09 14.35
N ALA A 148 2.26 -0.77 14.30
CA ALA A 148 1.95 -1.76 13.27
C ALA A 148 1.99 -1.15 11.85
N ARG A 149 1.32 0.00 11.62
CA ARG A 149 1.35 0.65 10.30
C ARG A 149 2.71 1.25 9.97
N GLY A 150 3.46 1.69 10.98
CA GLY A 150 4.80 2.23 10.84
C GLY A 150 5.86 1.22 10.38
N THR A 151 5.55 -0.09 10.41
CA THR A 151 6.45 -1.13 9.90
C THR A 151 6.49 -1.21 8.38
N LEU A 152 5.51 -0.59 7.69
CA LEU A 152 5.46 -0.61 6.23
C LEU A 152 6.65 0.15 5.63
N SER A 153 7.37 -0.49 4.75
CA SER A 153 8.38 0.14 3.91
C SER A 153 8.19 -0.23 2.43
N CYS A 154 8.46 0.74 1.56
CA CYS A 154 8.42 0.60 0.12
C CYS A 154 9.73 1.15 -0.43
N GLU A 155 10.58 0.29 -0.96
CA GLU A 155 11.93 0.65 -1.42
C GLU A 155 12.17 0.10 -2.82
N ARG A 156 12.84 0.87 -3.67
CA ARG A 156 13.28 0.35 -4.97
C ARG A 156 14.31 -0.76 -4.76
N LEU A 157 14.17 -1.81 -5.53
CA LEU A 157 15.15 -2.88 -5.58
C LEU A 157 16.19 -2.53 -6.64
N GLU A 158 17.41 -2.25 -6.21
CA GLU A 158 18.56 -1.92 -7.07
C GLU A 158 19.32 -3.17 -7.50
#